data_da8caf094553c8b4ad2beeb43c0eb754
#
_entry.id   da8caf094553c8b4ad2beeb43c0eb754
#
_cell.length_a   1.000
_cell.length_b   1.000
_cell.length_c   1.000
_cell.angle_alpha   90.00
_cell.angle_beta   90.00
_cell.angle_gamma   90.00
#
_symmetry.space_group_name_H-M   'P 1'
#
loop_
_entity.id
_entity.type
_entity.pdbx_description
1 polymer ?
#
loop_
_entity_poly.entity_id
_entity_poly.type
_entity_poly.pdbx_seq_one_letter_code
_entity_poly.pdbx_strand_id
1 'polypeptide(L)'
;MLRQRVITAVVLLAGLLAAVAVGRTALDVLLAIVLGAAAFEWLRLAQHPRKLCIAAGAVFAGVLLAVQELAVGPSGGSLASLMAVASGAWLVIAALVLRGAHRGARVRHSASTLLALLLLTAAWFALMHLMDRGIVYLLSVLVIVWLADIAAYFAGRQWGRRKLAPAISPGKTWAGVGGAVVAVLVVALLFAILMPELNAFSTLLQQRLAPVAALAVLAALVALSIIGDLFESLLKRQVAAKDSGRLLPGHGGVLDRVDALIAVLPAAALIDLWLRR
;
A
#
# COMPACT_ATOMS: atom_id res chain seq x y z
N MET A 1 -23.21 -7.69 11.97
CA MET A 1 -22.05 -7.49 11.04
C MET A 1 -21.88 -6.03 10.55
N LEU A 2 -22.92 -5.34 10.02
CA LEU A 2 -22.76 -3.94 9.55
C LEU A 2 -22.38 -2.97 10.70
N ARG A 3 -23.05 -3.05 11.85
CA ARG A 3 -22.78 -2.21 13.02
C ARG A 3 -21.30 -2.29 13.47
N GLN A 4 -20.70 -3.48 13.52
CA GLN A 4 -19.29 -3.64 13.90
C GLN A 4 -18.35 -2.97 12.88
N ARG A 5 -18.66 -3.08 11.58
CA ARG A 5 -17.88 -2.41 10.53
C ARG A 5 -17.92 -0.89 10.69
N VAL A 6 -19.12 -0.33 10.89
CA VAL A 6 -19.26 1.12 11.07
C VAL A 6 -18.49 1.58 12.32
N ILE A 7 -18.63 0.90 13.43
CA ILE A 7 -17.93 1.25 14.69
C ILE A 7 -16.41 1.21 14.46
N THR A 8 -15.86 0.13 13.88
CA THR A 8 -14.42 0.01 13.64
C THR A 8 -13.93 1.12 12.69
N ALA A 9 -14.66 1.43 11.62
CA ALA A 9 -14.29 2.50 10.71
C ALA A 9 -14.28 3.86 11.41
N VAL A 10 -15.29 4.16 12.23
CA VAL A 10 -15.37 5.41 13.01
C VAL A 10 -14.21 5.50 14.02
N VAL A 11 -13.91 4.43 14.75
CA VAL A 11 -12.80 4.40 15.72
C VAL A 11 -11.45 4.61 15.03
N LEU A 12 -11.21 3.95 13.88
CA LEU A 12 -9.96 4.13 13.12
C LEU A 12 -9.84 5.55 12.58
N LEU A 13 -10.92 6.10 12.04
CA LEU A 13 -10.93 7.48 11.55
C LEU A 13 -10.71 8.48 12.68
N ALA A 14 -11.42 8.31 13.82
CA ALA A 14 -11.24 9.15 14.99
C ALA A 14 -9.82 9.08 15.55
N GLY A 15 -9.23 7.88 15.62
CA GLY A 15 -7.83 7.69 16.02
C GLY A 15 -6.83 8.38 15.09
N LEU A 16 -7.06 8.30 13.77
CA LEU A 16 -6.24 9.00 12.79
C LEU A 16 -6.36 10.53 12.92
N LEU A 17 -7.58 11.05 13.01
CA LEU A 17 -7.81 12.48 13.17
C LEU A 17 -7.24 13.01 14.48
N ALA A 18 -7.37 12.25 15.57
CA ALA A 18 -6.77 12.60 16.86
C ALA A 18 -5.23 12.62 16.76
N ALA A 19 -4.61 11.62 16.12
CA ALA A 19 -3.17 11.60 15.93
C ALA A 19 -2.68 12.79 15.10
N VAL A 20 -3.39 13.14 14.03
CA VAL A 20 -3.09 14.33 13.22
C VAL A 20 -3.24 15.62 14.05
N ALA A 21 -4.28 15.74 14.87
CA ALA A 21 -4.53 16.90 15.72
C ALA A 21 -3.49 17.07 16.84
N VAL A 22 -3.01 15.97 17.40
CA VAL A 22 -1.94 15.97 18.44
C VAL A 22 -0.59 16.37 17.84
N GLY A 23 -0.30 15.93 16.61
CA GLY A 23 0.91 16.32 15.88
C GLY A 23 1.72 15.14 15.34
N ARG A 24 2.89 15.47 14.80
CA ARG A 24 3.73 14.54 14.03
C ARG A 24 4.09 13.27 14.81
N THR A 25 4.57 13.39 16.04
CA THR A 25 4.98 12.23 16.85
C THR A 25 3.83 11.25 17.10
N ALA A 26 2.62 11.76 17.38
CA ALA A 26 1.46 10.91 17.58
C ALA A 26 1.08 10.16 16.30
N LEU A 27 1.22 10.80 15.15
CA LEU A 27 0.98 10.17 13.85
C LEU A 27 2.06 9.11 13.54
N ASP A 28 3.32 9.40 13.82
CA ASP A 28 4.44 8.45 13.64
C ASP A 28 4.24 7.20 14.52
N VAL A 29 3.81 7.38 15.78
CA VAL A 29 3.46 6.26 16.68
C VAL A 29 2.30 5.44 16.13
N LEU A 30 1.23 6.08 15.68
CA LEU A 30 0.08 5.39 15.09
C LEU A 30 0.49 4.57 13.87
N LEU A 31 1.25 5.15 12.96
CA LEU A 31 1.73 4.48 11.73
C LEU A 31 2.68 3.33 12.06
N ALA A 32 3.56 3.48 13.04
CA ALA A 32 4.44 2.40 13.50
C ALA A 32 3.64 1.22 14.10
N ILE A 33 2.59 1.51 14.88
CA ILE A 33 1.67 0.47 15.41
C ILE A 33 0.96 -0.24 14.26
N VAL A 34 0.47 0.48 13.25
CA VAL A 34 -0.19 -0.10 12.06
C VAL A 34 0.78 -1.02 11.31
N LEU A 35 2.02 -0.59 11.05
CA LEU A 35 3.01 -1.41 10.35
C LEU A 35 3.51 -2.58 11.21
N GLY A 36 3.63 -2.42 12.53
CA GLY A 36 3.93 -3.51 13.45
C GLY A 36 2.83 -4.57 13.47
N ALA A 37 1.56 -4.15 13.44
CA ALA A 37 0.42 -5.06 13.32
C ALA A 37 0.39 -5.75 11.95
N ALA A 38 0.71 -5.05 10.86
CA ALA A 38 0.84 -5.64 9.53
C ALA A 38 2.01 -6.66 9.49
N ALA A 39 3.15 -6.36 10.13
CA ALA A 39 4.26 -7.30 10.28
C ALA A 39 3.85 -8.56 11.05
N PHE A 40 3.15 -8.40 12.18
CA PHE A 40 2.60 -9.52 12.95
C PHE A 40 1.72 -10.42 12.06
N GLU A 41 0.78 -9.85 11.31
CA GLU A 41 -0.14 -10.63 10.47
C GLU A 41 0.60 -11.28 9.30
N TRP A 42 1.53 -10.57 8.65
CA TRP A 42 2.33 -11.15 7.57
C TRP A 42 3.18 -12.34 8.03
N LEU A 43 3.84 -12.22 9.19
CA LEU A 43 4.60 -13.33 9.76
C LEU A 43 3.70 -14.52 10.15
N ARG A 44 2.45 -14.26 10.55
CA ARG A 44 1.43 -15.29 10.77
C ARG A 44 1.09 -16.02 9.46
N LEU A 45 0.93 -15.29 8.36
CA LEU A 45 0.75 -15.88 7.03
C LEU A 45 1.99 -16.66 6.56
N ALA A 46 3.19 -16.23 6.96
CA ALA A 46 4.44 -16.97 6.79
C ALA A 46 4.60 -18.16 7.78
N GLN A 47 3.53 -18.52 8.54
CA GLN A 47 3.44 -19.67 9.43
C GLN A 47 4.41 -19.68 10.62
N HIS A 48 4.89 -18.52 11.06
CA HIS A 48 5.69 -18.42 12.27
C HIS A 48 4.83 -18.60 13.54
N PRO A 49 5.42 -19.06 14.65
CA PRO A 49 4.72 -19.19 15.94
C PRO A 49 4.14 -17.85 16.40
N ARG A 50 2.91 -17.87 16.92
CA ARG A 50 2.19 -16.65 17.32
C ARG A 50 3.00 -15.75 18.27
N LYS A 51 3.67 -16.34 19.27
CA LYS A 51 4.48 -15.58 20.25
C LYS A 51 5.62 -14.82 19.55
N LEU A 52 6.30 -15.48 18.60
CA LEU A 52 7.35 -14.86 17.80
C LEU A 52 6.80 -13.71 16.95
N CYS A 53 5.63 -13.89 16.31
CA CYS A 53 5.02 -12.85 15.49
C CYS A 53 4.64 -11.61 16.32
N ILE A 54 4.11 -11.80 17.54
CA ILE A 54 3.78 -10.69 18.45
C ILE A 54 5.06 -9.94 18.82
N ALA A 55 6.09 -10.65 19.27
CA ALA A 55 7.37 -10.05 19.65
C ALA A 55 8.00 -9.31 18.45
N ALA A 56 8.05 -9.95 17.28
CA ALA A 56 8.62 -9.37 16.08
C ALA A 56 7.87 -8.11 15.61
N GLY A 57 6.53 -8.13 15.63
CA GLY A 57 5.72 -6.96 15.27
C GLY A 57 5.93 -5.79 16.23
N ALA A 58 5.99 -6.06 17.54
CA ALA A 58 6.25 -5.04 18.56
C ALA A 58 7.67 -4.47 18.44
N VAL A 59 8.68 -5.34 18.30
CA VAL A 59 10.09 -4.92 18.09
C VAL A 59 10.21 -4.12 16.79
N PHE A 60 9.57 -4.56 15.72
CA PHE A 60 9.59 -3.86 14.44
C PHE A 60 9.04 -2.43 14.59
N ALA A 61 7.86 -2.25 15.21
CA ALA A 61 7.31 -0.93 15.48
C ALA A 61 8.24 -0.06 16.34
N GLY A 62 8.83 -0.63 17.40
CA GLY A 62 9.77 0.07 18.26
C GLY A 62 11.05 0.50 17.52
N VAL A 63 11.57 -0.35 16.64
CA VAL A 63 12.76 -0.03 15.82
C VAL A 63 12.45 1.10 14.84
N LEU A 64 11.28 1.07 14.16
CA LEU A 64 10.88 2.15 13.25
C LEU A 64 10.82 3.50 13.96
N LEU A 65 10.22 3.54 15.16
CA LEU A 65 10.17 4.77 15.99
C LEU A 65 11.56 5.20 16.44
N ALA A 66 12.37 4.28 16.94
CA ALA A 66 13.72 4.62 17.39
C ALA A 66 14.59 5.18 16.27
N VAL A 67 14.52 4.60 15.07
CA VAL A 67 15.24 5.10 13.89
C VAL A 67 14.75 6.50 13.48
N GLN A 68 13.45 6.75 13.60
CA GLN A 68 12.86 8.06 13.30
C GLN A 68 13.30 9.12 14.33
N GLU A 69 13.19 8.82 15.63
CA GLU A 69 13.55 9.73 16.72
C GLU A 69 15.06 10.04 16.76
N LEU A 70 15.90 9.04 16.48
CA LEU A 70 17.36 9.21 16.42
C LEU A 70 17.85 9.84 15.12
N ALA A 71 16.97 10.07 14.15
CA ALA A 71 17.27 10.58 12.81
C ALA A 71 18.39 9.80 12.08
N VAL A 72 18.53 8.50 12.36
CA VAL A 72 19.55 7.61 11.75
C VAL A 72 19.02 6.85 10.54
N GLY A 73 17.83 7.19 10.06
CA GLY A 73 17.19 6.57 8.90
C GLY A 73 17.93 6.86 7.57
N PRO A 74 17.62 6.09 6.53
CA PRO A 74 18.18 6.30 5.20
C PRO A 74 17.80 7.70 4.68
N SER A 75 18.74 8.39 4.06
CA SER A 75 18.56 9.70 3.45
C SER A 75 19.24 9.79 2.09
N GLY A 76 18.83 10.74 1.26
CA GLY A 76 19.46 10.97 -0.05
C GLY A 76 19.56 9.71 -0.89
N GLY A 77 20.79 9.33 -1.26
CA GLY A 77 21.06 8.16 -2.12
C GLY A 77 20.70 6.82 -1.49
N SER A 78 20.86 6.66 -0.16
CA SER A 78 20.50 5.40 0.52
C SER A 78 18.98 5.20 0.57
N LEU A 79 18.20 6.27 0.75
CA LEU A 79 16.74 6.22 0.65
C LEU A 79 16.31 5.85 -0.77
N ALA A 80 16.88 6.51 -1.78
CA ALA A 80 16.58 6.19 -3.18
C ALA A 80 16.91 4.73 -3.51
N SER A 81 18.02 4.19 -3.01
CA SER A 81 18.40 2.80 -3.19
C SER A 81 17.41 1.83 -2.52
N LEU A 82 16.96 2.12 -1.30
CA LEU A 82 15.95 1.33 -0.61
C LEU A 82 14.62 1.32 -1.39
N MET A 83 14.18 2.49 -1.87
CA MET A 83 12.95 2.61 -2.67
C MET A 83 13.09 1.85 -4.00
N ALA A 84 14.25 1.93 -4.66
CA ALA A 84 14.50 1.21 -5.91
C ALA A 84 14.50 -0.31 -5.71
N VAL A 85 15.15 -0.82 -4.65
CA VAL A 85 15.15 -2.25 -4.32
C VAL A 85 13.75 -2.75 -4.00
N ALA A 86 12.98 -2.00 -3.20
CA ALA A 86 11.59 -2.37 -2.88
C ALA A 86 10.68 -2.34 -4.12
N SER A 87 10.82 -1.31 -4.97
CA SER A 87 10.06 -1.23 -6.23
C SER A 87 10.44 -2.36 -7.20
N GLY A 88 11.74 -2.70 -7.29
CA GLY A 88 12.23 -3.85 -8.05
C GLY A 88 11.67 -5.18 -7.53
N ALA A 89 11.61 -5.36 -6.21
CA ALA A 89 10.97 -6.54 -5.60
C ALA A 89 9.49 -6.63 -5.99
N TRP A 90 8.77 -5.52 -6.05
CA TRP A 90 7.38 -5.49 -6.50
C TRP A 90 7.22 -5.87 -7.97
N LEU A 91 8.17 -5.54 -8.85
CA LEU A 91 8.15 -6.01 -10.25
C LEU A 91 8.32 -7.53 -10.33
N VAL A 92 9.20 -8.10 -9.51
CA VAL A 92 9.36 -9.56 -9.40
C VAL A 92 8.09 -10.21 -8.86
N ILE A 93 7.48 -9.63 -7.82
CA ILE A 93 6.20 -10.09 -7.26
C ILE A 93 5.10 -10.01 -8.32
N ALA A 94 5.02 -8.93 -9.09
CA ALA A 94 4.06 -8.78 -10.17
C ALA A 94 4.19 -9.92 -11.19
N ALA A 95 5.42 -10.25 -11.62
CA ALA A 95 5.65 -11.37 -12.53
C ALA A 95 5.21 -12.72 -11.91
N LEU A 96 5.47 -12.95 -10.61
CA LEU A 96 5.03 -14.14 -9.89
C LEU A 96 3.50 -14.23 -9.82
N VAL A 97 2.84 -13.13 -9.42
CA VAL A 97 1.38 -13.05 -9.28
C VAL A 97 0.69 -13.26 -10.62
N LEU A 98 1.17 -12.61 -11.69
CA LEU A 98 0.59 -12.75 -13.03
C LEU A 98 0.75 -14.17 -13.59
N ARG A 99 1.91 -14.80 -13.38
CA ARG A 99 2.12 -16.23 -13.74
C ARG A 99 1.23 -17.16 -12.92
N GLY A 100 1.02 -16.86 -11.64
CA GLY A 100 0.18 -17.65 -10.73
C GLY A 100 -1.31 -17.37 -10.83
N ALA A 101 -1.73 -16.36 -11.59
CA ALA A 101 -3.13 -15.87 -11.62
C ALA A 101 -4.18 -16.95 -11.94
N HIS A 102 -3.83 -17.91 -12.80
CA HIS A 102 -4.72 -19.01 -13.22
C HIS A 102 -4.40 -20.36 -12.57
N ARG A 103 -3.15 -20.58 -12.12
CA ARG A 103 -2.67 -21.88 -11.61
C ARG A 103 -2.35 -21.88 -10.13
N GLY A 104 -2.36 -20.71 -9.50
CA GLY A 104 -1.79 -20.48 -8.18
C GLY A 104 -0.26 -20.42 -8.23
N ALA A 105 0.33 -19.75 -7.26
CA ALA A 105 1.77 -19.69 -7.06
C ALA A 105 2.07 -19.93 -5.58
N ARG A 106 3.32 -20.27 -5.26
CA ARG A 106 3.77 -20.43 -3.87
C ARG A 106 4.99 -19.57 -3.60
N VAL A 107 4.97 -18.88 -2.47
CA VAL A 107 6.11 -18.14 -1.92
C VAL A 107 6.64 -18.95 -0.75
N ARG A 108 7.95 -19.20 -0.73
CA ARG A 108 8.59 -19.92 0.40
C ARG A 108 8.45 -19.07 1.67
N HIS A 109 8.25 -19.71 2.81
CA HIS A 109 8.09 -19.01 4.10
C HIS A 109 9.25 -18.05 4.41
N SER A 110 10.49 -18.48 4.19
CA SER A 110 11.68 -17.63 4.36
C SER A 110 11.69 -16.42 3.42
N ALA A 111 11.35 -16.62 2.15
CA ALA A 111 11.24 -15.54 1.19
C ALA A 111 10.12 -14.55 1.59
N SER A 112 8.96 -15.05 2.04
CA SER A 112 7.86 -14.23 2.53
C SER A 112 8.28 -13.38 3.74
N THR A 113 9.05 -13.94 4.68
CA THR A 113 9.57 -13.23 5.85
C THR A 113 10.54 -12.11 5.45
N LEU A 114 11.48 -12.39 4.53
CA LEU A 114 12.41 -11.37 4.04
C LEU A 114 11.70 -10.25 3.28
N LEU A 115 10.70 -10.61 2.46
CA LEU A 115 9.86 -9.61 1.77
C LEU A 115 9.07 -8.75 2.76
N ALA A 116 8.53 -9.33 3.83
CA ALA A 116 7.83 -8.57 4.87
C ALA A 116 8.75 -7.51 5.47
N LEU A 117 9.97 -7.89 5.89
CA LEU A 117 10.93 -6.96 6.47
C LEU A 117 11.32 -5.85 5.48
N LEU A 118 11.67 -6.21 4.25
CA LEU A 118 12.06 -5.25 3.22
C LEU A 118 10.91 -4.28 2.88
N LEU A 119 9.74 -4.82 2.54
CA LEU A 119 8.66 -4.02 1.97
C LEU A 119 7.96 -3.15 3.03
N LEU A 120 7.80 -3.64 4.26
CA LEU A 120 7.24 -2.84 5.36
C LEU A 120 8.21 -1.75 5.81
N THR A 121 9.53 -2.03 5.84
CA THR A 121 10.55 -1.01 6.12
C THR A 121 10.56 0.06 5.03
N ALA A 122 10.53 -0.34 3.76
CA ALA A 122 10.45 0.60 2.64
C ALA A 122 9.16 1.43 2.67
N ALA A 123 8.01 0.82 3.02
CA ALA A 123 6.74 1.53 3.17
C ALA A 123 6.81 2.58 4.30
N TRP A 124 7.45 2.27 5.44
CA TRP A 124 7.68 3.24 6.51
C TRP A 124 8.46 4.46 6.02
N PHE A 125 9.65 4.26 5.44
CA PHE A 125 10.48 5.38 4.99
C PHE A 125 9.85 6.13 3.81
N ALA A 126 9.08 5.47 2.96
CA ALA A 126 8.28 6.12 1.93
C ALA A 126 7.18 7.01 2.53
N LEU A 127 6.46 6.52 3.56
CA LEU A 127 5.47 7.31 4.30
C LEU A 127 6.11 8.56 4.91
N MET A 128 7.23 8.39 5.63
CA MET A 128 7.94 9.51 6.26
C MET A 128 8.39 10.54 5.21
N HIS A 129 9.02 10.09 4.13
CA HIS A 129 9.46 10.94 3.03
C HIS A 129 8.31 11.72 2.38
N LEU A 130 7.19 11.05 2.05
CA LEU A 130 6.05 11.71 1.44
C LEU A 130 5.32 12.64 2.40
N MET A 131 5.29 12.31 3.69
CA MET A 131 4.73 13.14 4.74
C MET A 131 5.55 14.42 4.98
N ASP A 132 6.88 14.37 4.81
CA ASP A 132 7.76 15.54 4.87
C ASP A 132 7.50 16.53 3.72
N ARG A 133 6.87 16.09 2.61
CA ARG A 133 6.36 16.96 1.54
C ARG A 133 5.07 17.69 1.92
N GLY A 134 4.44 17.27 3.01
CA GLY A 134 3.18 17.79 3.53
C GLY A 134 2.07 16.72 3.52
N ILE A 135 1.14 16.88 4.46
CA ILE A 135 0.03 15.91 4.63
C ILE A 135 -0.84 15.79 3.36
N VAL A 136 -1.08 16.91 2.66
CA VAL A 136 -1.86 16.91 1.41
C VAL A 136 -1.14 16.10 0.33
N TYR A 137 0.19 16.19 0.27
CA TYR A 137 1.00 15.45 -0.68
C TYR A 137 0.90 13.95 -0.42
N LEU A 138 1.07 13.50 0.83
CA LEU A 138 0.88 12.10 1.22
C LEU A 138 -0.54 11.63 0.90
N LEU A 139 -1.56 12.39 1.32
CA LEU A 139 -2.96 12.03 1.07
C LEU A 139 -3.25 11.89 -0.43
N SER A 140 -2.63 12.69 -1.28
CA SER A 140 -2.81 12.58 -2.74
C SER A 140 -2.32 11.23 -3.29
N VAL A 141 -1.26 10.65 -2.71
CA VAL A 141 -0.81 9.28 -3.05
C VAL A 141 -1.77 8.22 -2.51
N LEU A 142 -2.24 8.38 -1.26
CA LEU A 142 -3.19 7.43 -0.67
C LEU A 142 -4.53 7.42 -1.44
N VAL A 143 -5.00 8.59 -1.87
CA VAL A 143 -6.22 8.74 -2.68
C VAL A 143 -6.12 7.99 -4.01
N ILE A 144 -4.95 7.92 -4.66
CA ILE A 144 -4.76 7.11 -5.88
C ILE A 144 -5.16 5.66 -5.61
N VAL A 145 -4.71 5.08 -4.49
CA VAL A 145 -5.00 3.69 -4.11
C VAL A 145 -6.47 3.51 -3.75
N TRP A 146 -7.01 4.36 -2.87
CA TRP A 146 -8.39 4.25 -2.42
C TRP A 146 -9.39 4.44 -3.56
N LEU A 147 -9.13 5.41 -4.43
CA LEU A 147 -9.96 5.65 -5.61
C LEU A 147 -9.90 4.48 -6.59
N ALA A 148 -8.69 3.91 -6.81
CA ALA A 148 -8.52 2.73 -7.64
C ALA A 148 -9.35 1.55 -7.13
N ASP A 149 -9.31 1.28 -5.81
CA ASP A 149 -10.05 0.17 -5.20
C ASP A 149 -11.57 0.37 -5.30
N ILE A 150 -12.05 1.58 -4.99
CA ILE A 150 -13.48 1.92 -5.09
C ILE A 150 -13.97 1.77 -6.54
N ALA A 151 -13.24 2.36 -7.49
CA ALA A 151 -13.60 2.31 -8.90
C ALA A 151 -13.51 0.88 -9.47
N ALA A 152 -12.48 0.12 -9.07
CA ALA A 152 -12.35 -1.30 -9.43
C ALA A 152 -13.53 -2.13 -8.95
N TYR A 153 -13.99 -1.89 -7.72
CA TYR A 153 -15.15 -2.59 -7.17
C TYR A 153 -16.42 -2.32 -7.98
N PHE A 154 -16.76 -1.05 -8.23
CA PHE A 154 -17.99 -0.69 -8.95
C PHE A 154 -17.92 -1.12 -10.42
N ALA A 155 -16.82 -0.85 -11.13
CA ALA A 155 -16.67 -1.25 -12.52
C ALA A 155 -16.64 -2.79 -12.67
N GLY A 156 -15.95 -3.48 -11.76
CA GLY A 156 -15.90 -4.93 -11.73
C GLY A 156 -17.26 -5.58 -11.45
N ARG A 157 -18.07 -4.98 -10.59
CA ARG A 157 -19.42 -5.45 -10.28
C ARG A 157 -20.38 -5.24 -11.46
N GLN A 158 -20.28 -4.10 -12.15
CA GLN A 158 -21.19 -3.73 -13.21
C GLN A 158 -20.86 -4.43 -14.55
N TRP A 159 -19.55 -4.48 -14.92
CA TRP A 159 -19.11 -4.94 -16.24
C TRP A 159 -18.13 -6.11 -16.20
N GLY A 160 -17.85 -6.66 -15.02
CA GLY A 160 -16.78 -7.64 -14.79
C GLY A 160 -17.11 -9.06 -15.25
N ARG A 161 -17.02 -9.34 -16.56
CA ARG A 161 -17.19 -10.69 -17.13
C ARG A 161 -15.91 -11.53 -17.06
N ARG A 162 -14.76 -10.96 -17.46
CA ARG A 162 -13.47 -11.65 -17.49
C ARG A 162 -12.72 -11.48 -16.16
N LYS A 163 -12.39 -12.60 -15.51
CA LYS A 163 -11.66 -12.63 -14.25
C LYS A 163 -10.18 -12.27 -14.47
N LEU A 164 -9.58 -11.51 -13.53
CA LEU A 164 -8.17 -11.13 -13.57
C LEU A 164 -7.26 -12.26 -13.06
N ALA A 165 -7.56 -12.79 -11.88
CA ALA A 165 -6.74 -13.80 -11.21
C ALA A 165 -7.64 -14.83 -10.49
N PRO A 166 -8.32 -15.74 -11.22
CA PRO A 166 -9.33 -16.63 -10.64
C PRO A 166 -8.79 -17.57 -9.56
N ALA A 167 -7.53 -18.00 -9.65
CA ALA A 167 -6.92 -18.87 -8.65
C ALA A 167 -6.52 -18.16 -7.35
N ILE A 168 -6.31 -16.84 -7.38
CA ILE A 168 -5.83 -16.04 -6.26
C ILE A 168 -7.00 -15.25 -5.66
N SER A 169 -7.67 -14.44 -6.47
CA SER A 169 -8.79 -13.58 -6.09
C SER A 169 -9.91 -13.63 -7.14
N PRO A 170 -10.89 -14.53 -6.99
CA PRO A 170 -11.96 -14.73 -8.00
C PRO A 170 -12.90 -13.51 -8.12
N GLY A 171 -12.86 -12.57 -7.19
CA GLY A 171 -13.63 -11.32 -7.25
C GLY A 171 -13.10 -10.30 -8.25
N LYS A 172 -11.77 -10.27 -8.49
CA LYS A 172 -11.13 -9.27 -9.34
C LYS A 172 -11.34 -9.53 -10.83
N THR A 173 -11.58 -8.46 -11.60
CA THR A 173 -11.93 -8.52 -13.04
C THR A 173 -11.12 -7.49 -13.85
N TRP A 174 -10.95 -7.76 -15.15
CA TRP A 174 -10.31 -6.82 -16.08
C TRP A 174 -11.11 -5.51 -16.25
N ALA A 175 -12.45 -5.57 -16.17
CA ALA A 175 -13.27 -4.37 -16.16
C ALA A 175 -13.00 -3.51 -14.92
N GLY A 176 -12.77 -4.15 -13.76
CA GLY A 176 -12.33 -3.45 -12.56
C GLY A 176 -10.99 -2.73 -12.74
N VAL A 177 -9.99 -3.40 -13.36
CA VAL A 177 -8.69 -2.76 -13.69
C VAL A 177 -8.90 -1.53 -14.58
N GLY A 178 -9.68 -1.66 -15.66
CA GLY A 178 -9.98 -0.53 -16.55
C GLY A 178 -10.68 0.61 -15.83
N GLY A 179 -11.68 0.31 -15.00
CA GLY A 179 -12.39 1.31 -14.19
C GLY A 179 -11.50 2.03 -13.20
N ALA A 180 -10.58 1.32 -12.53
CA ALA A 180 -9.60 1.91 -11.63
C ALA A 180 -8.68 2.90 -12.35
N VAL A 181 -8.10 2.47 -13.48
CA VAL A 181 -7.21 3.34 -14.29
C VAL A 181 -7.97 4.58 -14.76
N VAL A 182 -9.13 4.43 -15.37
CA VAL A 182 -9.92 5.56 -15.88
C VAL A 182 -10.26 6.53 -14.76
N ALA A 183 -10.75 6.06 -13.60
CA ALA A 183 -11.12 6.92 -12.49
C ALA A 183 -9.92 7.73 -11.96
N VAL A 184 -8.78 7.09 -11.75
CA VAL A 184 -7.57 7.76 -11.26
C VAL A 184 -7.08 8.79 -12.28
N LEU A 185 -7.05 8.47 -13.57
CA LEU A 185 -6.60 9.40 -14.60
C LEU A 185 -7.53 10.60 -14.74
N VAL A 186 -8.86 10.38 -14.70
CA VAL A 186 -9.85 11.46 -14.76
C VAL A 186 -9.72 12.38 -13.54
N VAL A 187 -9.63 11.82 -12.33
CA VAL A 187 -9.49 12.64 -11.12
C VAL A 187 -8.16 13.41 -11.12
N ALA A 188 -7.06 12.78 -11.52
CA ALA A 188 -5.77 13.46 -11.62
C ALA A 188 -5.81 14.61 -12.64
N LEU A 189 -6.49 14.43 -13.78
CA LEU A 189 -6.67 15.49 -14.79
C LEU A 189 -7.55 16.63 -14.26
N LEU A 190 -8.64 16.30 -13.56
CA LEU A 190 -9.50 17.31 -12.91
C LEU A 190 -8.74 18.14 -11.89
N PHE A 191 -7.91 17.51 -11.05
CA PHE A 191 -7.05 18.25 -10.10
C PHE A 191 -6.06 19.17 -10.81
N ALA A 192 -5.48 18.73 -11.94
CA ALA A 192 -4.58 19.56 -12.72
C ALA A 192 -5.24 20.83 -13.26
N ILE A 193 -6.49 20.71 -13.68
CA ILE A 193 -7.26 21.82 -14.29
C ILE A 193 -7.85 22.74 -13.20
N LEU A 194 -8.43 22.14 -12.15
CA LEU A 194 -9.20 22.90 -11.16
C LEU A 194 -8.35 23.40 -9.99
N MET A 195 -7.24 22.73 -9.69
CA MET A 195 -6.37 23.02 -8.54
C MET A 195 -4.87 22.89 -8.92
N PRO A 196 -4.38 23.63 -9.92
CA PRO A 196 -3.00 23.49 -10.42
C PRO A 196 -1.94 23.83 -9.36
N GLU A 197 -2.29 24.66 -8.38
CA GLU A 197 -1.40 25.06 -7.27
C GLU A 197 -1.39 24.06 -6.11
N LEU A 198 -2.23 23.01 -6.16
CA LEU A 198 -2.27 22.02 -5.09
C LEU A 198 -0.94 21.24 -5.05
N ASN A 199 -0.30 21.26 -3.89
CA ASN A 199 0.89 20.43 -3.68
C ASN A 199 0.49 18.93 -3.56
N ALA A 200 0.21 18.31 -4.72
CA ALA A 200 -0.18 16.93 -4.85
C ALA A 200 0.82 16.16 -5.71
N PHE A 201 0.90 14.86 -5.49
CA PHE A 201 1.78 13.99 -6.27
C PHE A 201 1.43 13.99 -7.77
N SER A 202 0.14 13.94 -8.10
CA SER A 202 -0.33 14.02 -9.50
C SER A 202 0.04 15.34 -10.16
N THR A 203 -0.02 16.45 -9.43
CA THR A 203 0.38 17.78 -9.92
C THR A 203 1.89 17.83 -10.21
N LEU A 204 2.71 17.26 -9.31
CA LEU A 204 4.16 17.16 -9.56
C LEU A 204 4.45 16.37 -10.85
N LEU A 205 3.77 15.23 -11.06
CA LEU A 205 3.97 14.44 -12.28
C LEU A 205 3.68 15.27 -13.54
N GLN A 206 2.57 16.02 -13.54
CA GLN A 206 2.14 16.82 -14.68
C GLN A 206 3.04 18.03 -14.93
N GLN A 207 3.64 18.61 -13.90
CA GLN A 207 4.60 19.72 -14.01
C GLN A 207 5.99 19.28 -14.49
N ARG A 208 6.38 18.04 -14.19
CA ARG A 208 7.74 17.53 -14.45
C ARG A 208 7.85 16.57 -15.62
N LEU A 209 6.75 15.99 -16.05
CA LEU A 209 6.72 15.00 -17.13
C LEU A 209 5.81 15.45 -18.27
N ALA A 210 6.07 14.94 -19.48
CA ALA A 210 5.12 15.04 -20.57
C ALA A 210 3.77 14.40 -20.17
N PRO A 211 2.62 14.93 -20.63
CA PRO A 211 1.30 14.47 -20.21
C PRO A 211 1.12 12.96 -20.31
N VAL A 212 1.55 12.36 -21.41
CA VAL A 212 1.46 10.89 -21.63
C VAL A 212 2.29 10.12 -20.59
N ALA A 213 3.50 10.61 -20.27
CA ALA A 213 4.35 9.98 -19.25
C ALA A 213 3.74 10.09 -17.85
N ALA A 214 3.18 11.24 -17.48
CA ALA A 214 2.48 11.43 -16.21
C ALA A 214 1.29 10.46 -16.06
N LEU A 215 0.47 10.32 -17.11
CA LEU A 215 -0.66 9.37 -17.13
C LEU A 215 -0.18 7.91 -17.06
N ALA A 216 0.91 7.57 -17.75
CA ALA A 216 1.51 6.23 -17.70
C ALA A 216 2.02 5.88 -16.30
N VAL A 217 2.65 6.82 -15.60
CA VAL A 217 3.09 6.64 -14.20
C VAL A 217 1.89 6.39 -13.29
N LEU A 218 0.81 7.18 -13.39
CA LEU A 218 -0.41 6.98 -12.60
C LEU A 218 -1.04 5.61 -12.87
N ALA A 219 -1.13 5.20 -14.14
CA ALA A 219 -1.64 3.87 -14.51
C ALA A 219 -0.75 2.74 -13.96
N ALA A 220 0.57 2.92 -13.96
CA ALA A 220 1.52 1.96 -13.36
C ALA A 220 1.34 1.85 -11.84
N LEU A 221 1.09 2.96 -11.11
CA LEU A 221 0.80 2.93 -9.69
C LEU A 221 -0.53 2.22 -9.38
N VAL A 222 -1.57 2.43 -10.22
CA VAL A 222 -2.84 1.66 -10.11
C VAL A 222 -2.60 0.17 -10.34
N ALA A 223 -1.79 -0.20 -11.35
CA ALA A 223 -1.45 -1.61 -11.58
C ALA A 223 -0.69 -2.20 -10.37
N LEU A 224 0.22 -1.44 -9.78
CA LEU A 224 0.99 -1.83 -8.61
C LEU A 224 0.11 -2.00 -7.36
N SER A 225 -0.88 -1.12 -7.15
CA SER A 225 -1.91 -1.26 -6.12
C SER A 225 -2.66 -2.60 -6.24
N ILE A 226 -3.11 -2.93 -7.45
CA ILE A 226 -3.79 -4.20 -7.73
C ILE A 226 -2.89 -5.41 -7.48
N ILE A 227 -1.60 -5.31 -7.81
CA ILE A 227 -0.61 -6.37 -7.55
C ILE A 227 -0.38 -6.55 -6.05
N GLY A 228 -0.34 -5.46 -5.25
CA GLY A 228 -0.20 -5.51 -3.80
C GLY A 228 -1.30 -6.37 -3.15
N ASP A 229 -2.57 -6.05 -3.41
CA ASP A 229 -3.71 -6.82 -2.93
C ASP A 229 -3.72 -8.27 -3.48
N LEU A 230 -3.38 -8.49 -4.76
CA LEU A 230 -3.28 -9.85 -5.29
C LEU A 230 -2.18 -10.66 -4.61
N PHE A 231 -1.05 -10.05 -4.29
CA PHE A 231 0.03 -10.72 -3.59
C PHE A 231 -0.37 -11.12 -2.16
N GLU A 232 -1.00 -10.23 -1.42
CA GLU A 232 -1.55 -10.52 -0.10
C GLU A 232 -2.61 -11.64 -0.18
N SER A 233 -3.50 -11.57 -1.16
CA SER A 233 -4.47 -12.63 -1.45
C SER A 233 -3.78 -13.97 -1.76
N LEU A 234 -2.66 -13.98 -2.48
CA LEU A 234 -1.85 -15.18 -2.73
C LEU A 234 -1.31 -15.78 -1.42
N LEU A 235 -0.74 -14.95 -0.54
CA LEU A 235 -0.24 -15.42 0.76
C LEU A 235 -1.36 -16.03 1.62
N LYS A 236 -2.55 -15.43 1.63
CA LYS A 236 -3.72 -15.97 2.33
C LYS A 236 -4.14 -17.34 1.79
N ARG A 237 -4.18 -17.52 0.46
CA ARG A 237 -4.55 -18.81 -0.16
C ARG A 237 -3.57 -19.92 0.20
N GLN A 238 -2.29 -19.62 0.36
CA GLN A 238 -1.29 -20.63 0.74
C GLN A 238 -1.53 -21.26 2.11
N VAL A 239 -2.17 -20.54 3.02
CA VAL A 239 -2.50 -21.00 4.37
C VAL A 239 -4.00 -21.26 4.55
N ALA A 240 -4.75 -21.37 3.45
CA ALA A 240 -6.21 -21.56 3.43
C ALA A 240 -6.98 -20.49 4.25
N ALA A 241 -6.41 -19.29 4.40
CA ALA A 241 -7.04 -18.17 5.07
C ALA A 241 -7.83 -17.30 4.07
N LYS A 242 -8.81 -16.57 4.61
CA LYS A 242 -9.57 -15.56 3.86
C LYS A 242 -9.06 -14.15 4.18
N ASP A 243 -8.82 -13.87 5.45
CA ASP A 243 -8.36 -12.59 5.97
C ASP A 243 -6.96 -12.77 6.55
N SER A 244 -6.11 -11.73 6.54
CA SER A 244 -4.76 -11.78 7.10
C SER A 244 -4.75 -11.95 8.62
N GLY A 245 -5.79 -11.43 9.28
CA GLY A 245 -5.96 -11.45 10.72
C GLY A 245 -7.38 -11.17 11.16
N ARG A 246 -7.53 -10.91 12.47
CA ARG A 246 -8.78 -10.51 13.11
C ARG A 246 -8.60 -9.31 14.03
N LEU A 247 -7.57 -8.52 13.82
CA LEU A 247 -7.26 -7.35 14.65
C LEU A 247 -8.31 -6.25 14.53
N LEU A 248 -8.97 -6.16 13.35
CA LEU A 248 -10.01 -5.15 13.07
C LEU A 248 -11.40 -5.82 13.05
N PRO A 249 -12.20 -5.72 14.12
CA PRO A 249 -13.52 -6.36 14.19
C PRO A 249 -14.41 -5.99 13.01
N GLY A 250 -14.86 -6.99 12.25
CA GLY A 250 -15.68 -6.82 11.05
C GLY A 250 -14.94 -6.36 9.79
N HIS A 251 -13.65 -6.02 9.88
CA HIS A 251 -12.81 -5.57 8.76
C HIS A 251 -11.66 -6.52 8.40
N GLY A 252 -11.45 -7.61 9.16
CA GLY A 252 -10.34 -8.53 8.93
C GLY A 252 -9.06 -8.08 9.62
N GLY A 253 -7.93 -8.19 8.94
CA GLY A 253 -6.63 -7.78 9.45
C GLY A 253 -6.26 -6.34 9.09
N VAL A 254 -5.20 -5.88 9.72
CA VAL A 254 -4.55 -4.60 9.39
C VAL A 254 -3.83 -4.71 8.06
N LEU A 255 -3.17 -5.83 7.77
CA LEU A 255 -2.48 -6.07 6.52
C LEU A 255 -3.45 -6.00 5.32
N ASP A 256 -4.70 -6.54 5.47
CA ASP A 256 -5.78 -6.41 4.47
C ASP A 256 -6.16 -4.95 4.13
N ARG A 257 -5.68 -3.97 4.89
CA ARG A 257 -5.98 -2.53 4.71
C ARG A 257 -4.83 -1.73 4.15
N VAL A 258 -3.62 -2.28 4.21
CA VAL A 258 -2.40 -1.58 3.79
C VAL A 258 -1.63 -2.31 2.68
N ASP A 259 -2.08 -3.48 2.26
CA ASP A 259 -1.46 -4.34 1.23
C ASP A 259 -1.15 -3.61 -0.08
N ALA A 260 -2.12 -2.90 -0.63
CA ALA A 260 -1.96 -2.07 -1.82
C ALA A 260 -1.03 -0.87 -1.56
N LEU A 261 -1.10 -0.27 -0.37
CA LEU A 261 -0.26 0.87 0.02
C LEU A 261 1.22 0.47 0.14
N ILE A 262 1.51 -0.70 0.71
CA ILE A 262 2.87 -1.24 0.82
C ILE A 262 3.53 -1.36 -0.57
N ALA A 263 2.74 -1.61 -1.62
CA ALA A 263 3.23 -1.68 -2.99
C ALA A 263 3.45 -0.30 -3.61
N VAL A 264 2.52 0.63 -3.42
CA VAL A 264 2.52 1.93 -4.09
C VAL A 264 3.47 2.93 -3.45
N LEU A 265 3.56 2.96 -2.12
CA LEU A 265 4.33 3.98 -1.39
C LEU A 265 5.82 4.02 -1.78
N PRO A 266 6.58 2.90 -1.82
CA PRO A 266 7.98 2.94 -2.23
C PRO A 266 8.18 3.44 -3.66
N ALA A 267 7.29 3.06 -4.58
CA ALA A 267 7.35 3.49 -5.97
C ALA A 267 7.05 5.01 -6.10
N ALA A 268 6.04 5.51 -5.39
CA ALA A 268 5.72 6.93 -5.37
C ALA A 268 6.87 7.75 -4.77
N ALA A 269 7.49 7.29 -3.67
CA ALA A 269 8.64 7.95 -3.07
C ALA A 269 9.86 7.93 -3.99
N LEU A 270 10.12 6.82 -4.71
CA LEU A 270 11.19 6.74 -5.69
C LEU A 270 11.02 7.76 -6.81
N ILE A 271 9.80 7.87 -7.33
CA ILE A 271 9.44 8.81 -8.39
C ILE A 271 9.60 10.26 -7.89
N ASP A 272 9.12 10.58 -6.69
CA ASP A 272 9.29 11.91 -6.08
C ASP A 272 10.77 12.27 -5.94
N LEU A 273 11.59 11.35 -5.41
CA LEU A 273 13.03 11.52 -5.28
C LEU A 273 13.72 11.76 -6.63
N TRP A 274 13.28 11.08 -7.69
CA TRP A 274 13.85 11.22 -9.03
C TRP A 274 13.46 12.54 -9.70
N LEU A 275 12.19 12.94 -9.58
CA LEU A 275 11.68 14.15 -10.25
C LEU A 275 12.14 15.46 -9.59
N ARG A 276 12.67 15.39 -8.37
CA ARG A 276 13.17 16.57 -7.64
C ARG A 276 14.70 16.70 -7.62
N ARG A 277 15.39 15.79 -8.30
CA ARG A 277 16.82 15.94 -8.57
C ARG A 277 17.05 16.99 -9.67
#